data_c3d8974a37f7e9b841bf7ac76b2c0b16
#
_entry.id   c3d8974a37f7e9b841bf7ac76b2c0b16
#
_cell.length_a   1.000
_cell.length_b   1.000
_cell.length_c   1.000
_cell.angle_alpha   90.00
_cell.angle_beta   90.00
_cell.angle_gamma   90.00
#
_symmetry.space_group_name_H-M   'P 1'
#
loop_
_entity.id
_entity.type
_entity.pdbx_description
1 polymer ?
#
loop_
_entity_poly.entity_id
_entity_poly.type
_entity_poly.pdbx_seq_one_letter_code
_entity_poly.pdbx_strand_id
1 'polypeptide(L)'
;WSFISATLMLAIQGGLMGSGWRDVISTDVWGAVLQTQFGGVWLWQIILALVTLVVVIIVPRSMPRRLLMLTIAQFILLAGVGHATLHSGITGAIQQVNHALHLICAAAWFGGLLPVLYCMRMAHGRWREQAIITMMRFSRYGHLFVIGVLLTGIMNVLFIVGFSVPWHMAYGRLLLLKGALVMLMVAI
;
A
#
# COMPACT_ATOMS: atom_id res chain seq x y z
N TRP A 1 -9.12 -8.53 4.31
CA TRP A 1 -8.20 -8.79 3.19
C TRP A 1 -6.73 -8.64 3.62
N SER A 2 -6.34 -7.59 4.38
CA SER A 2 -4.93 -7.37 4.82
C SER A 2 -4.32 -8.61 5.48
N PHE A 3 -5.06 -9.28 6.39
CA PHE A 3 -4.58 -10.49 7.06
C PHE A 3 -4.28 -11.61 6.07
N ILE A 4 -5.22 -11.88 5.14
CA ILE A 4 -5.07 -12.93 4.14
C ILE A 4 -3.89 -12.63 3.21
N SER A 5 -3.79 -11.39 2.70
CA SER A 5 -2.69 -11.00 1.80
C SER A 5 -1.33 -11.06 2.48
N ALA A 6 -1.23 -10.65 3.74
CA ALA A 6 0.02 -10.71 4.50
C ALA A 6 0.47 -12.15 4.74
N THR A 7 -0.46 -13.04 5.11
CA THR A 7 -0.17 -14.47 5.32
C THR A 7 0.26 -15.14 4.01
N LEU A 8 -0.43 -14.86 2.90
CA LEU A 8 -0.09 -15.40 1.59
C LEU A 8 1.29 -14.92 1.12
N MET A 9 1.60 -13.62 1.30
CA MET A 9 2.91 -13.08 0.91
C MET A 9 4.06 -13.75 1.69
N LEU A 10 3.87 -13.96 3.00
CA LEU A 10 4.87 -14.65 3.81
C LEU A 10 5.03 -16.11 3.39
N ALA A 11 3.92 -16.81 3.08
CA ALA A 11 3.95 -18.19 2.59
C ALA A 11 4.65 -18.31 1.22
N ILE A 12 4.37 -17.39 0.29
CA ILE A 12 5.05 -17.33 -1.02
C ILE A 12 6.56 -17.12 -0.82
N GLN A 13 6.95 -16.23 0.07
CA GLN A 13 8.36 -16.01 0.36
C GLN A 13 9.04 -17.26 0.96
N GLY A 14 8.35 -18.00 1.82
CA GLY A 14 8.82 -19.28 2.33
C GLY A 14 9.07 -20.29 1.20
N GLY A 15 8.16 -20.40 0.24
CA GLY A 15 8.32 -21.24 -0.94
C GLY A 15 9.46 -20.81 -1.89
N LEU A 16 9.70 -19.48 -2.00
CA LEU A 16 10.78 -18.92 -2.82
C LEU A 16 12.17 -19.07 -2.18
N MET A 17 12.27 -19.03 -0.86
CA MET A 17 13.53 -19.23 -0.13
C MET A 17 13.92 -20.72 -0.01
N GLY A 18 12.94 -21.62 -0.07
CA GLY A 18 13.14 -23.06 -0.13
C GLY A 18 13.28 -23.58 -1.57
N SER A 19 13.16 -24.90 -1.74
CA SER A 19 13.22 -25.59 -3.03
C SER A 19 11.87 -25.67 -3.75
N GLY A 20 10.85 -24.99 -3.24
CA GLY A 20 9.50 -24.94 -3.82
C GLY A 20 8.37 -25.05 -2.80
N TRP A 21 7.17 -25.33 -3.30
CA TRP A 21 5.93 -25.33 -2.50
C TRP A 21 5.90 -26.32 -1.32
N ARG A 22 6.71 -27.38 -1.36
CA ARG A 22 6.81 -28.35 -0.26
C ARG A 22 7.43 -27.71 0.99
N ASP A 23 8.31 -26.75 0.81
CA ASP A 23 9.06 -26.10 1.88
C ASP A 23 8.23 -25.03 2.61
N VAL A 24 7.09 -24.63 2.03
CA VAL A 24 6.10 -23.78 2.72
C VAL A 24 5.61 -24.40 4.03
N ILE A 25 5.73 -25.73 4.20
CA ILE A 25 5.31 -26.45 5.41
C ILE A 25 6.52 -26.75 6.32
N SER A 26 7.77 -26.50 5.88
CA SER A 26 8.97 -26.79 6.63
C SER A 26 9.23 -25.77 7.74
N THR A 27 9.37 -26.22 8.98
CA THR A 27 9.68 -25.37 10.14
C THR A 27 11.05 -24.68 10.03
N ASP A 28 12.03 -25.35 9.42
CA ASP A 28 13.38 -24.82 9.25
C ASP A 28 13.39 -23.64 8.27
N VAL A 29 12.64 -23.73 7.17
CA VAL A 29 12.46 -22.64 6.21
C VAL A 29 11.75 -21.46 6.87
N TRP A 30 10.72 -21.71 7.68
CA TRP A 30 10.06 -20.65 8.41
C TRP A 30 10.97 -19.96 9.42
N GLY A 31 11.81 -20.72 10.14
CA GLY A 31 12.83 -20.17 11.02
C GLY A 31 13.79 -19.23 10.28
N ALA A 32 14.29 -19.66 9.12
CA ALA A 32 15.17 -18.87 8.27
C ALA A 32 14.48 -17.61 7.71
N VAL A 33 13.26 -17.73 7.21
CA VAL A 33 12.47 -16.58 6.70
C VAL A 33 12.24 -15.53 7.77
N LEU A 34 11.82 -15.95 8.97
CA LEU A 34 11.51 -15.03 10.08
C LEU A 34 12.74 -14.30 10.62
N GLN A 35 13.95 -14.85 10.45
CA GLN A 35 15.21 -14.19 10.80
C GLN A 35 15.63 -13.11 9.79
N THR A 36 15.01 -13.08 8.61
CA THR A 36 15.24 -12.01 7.64
C THR A 36 14.49 -10.73 8.01
N GLN A 37 15.01 -9.57 7.56
CA GLN A 37 14.29 -8.30 7.69
C GLN A 37 12.88 -8.38 7.06
N PHE A 38 12.77 -9.04 5.91
CA PHE A 38 11.50 -9.27 5.24
C PHE A 38 10.51 -10.03 6.13
N GLY A 39 10.92 -11.19 6.66
CA GLY A 39 10.06 -12.03 7.50
C GLY A 39 9.64 -11.33 8.79
N GLY A 40 10.55 -10.59 9.42
CA GLY A 40 10.26 -9.80 10.61
C GLY A 40 9.19 -8.74 10.36
N VAL A 41 9.28 -7.97 9.27
CA VAL A 41 8.28 -6.97 8.91
C VAL A 41 6.93 -7.62 8.59
N TRP A 42 6.91 -8.73 7.85
CA TRP A 42 5.66 -9.42 7.51
C TRP A 42 4.99 -10.08 8.72
N LEU A 43 5.78 -10.55 9.70
CA LEU A 43 5.23 -11.03 10.97
C LEU A 43 4.48 -9.91 11.70
N TRP A 44 5.09 -8.74 11.83
CA TRP A 44 4.44 -7.57 12.42
C TRP A 44 3.22 -7.11 11.60
N GLN A 45 3.28 -7.23 10.28
CA GLN A 45 2.15 -6.93 9.40
C GLN A 45 0.96 -7.86 9.67
N ILE A 46 1.20 -9.16 9.86
CA ILE A 46 0.17 -10.15 10.22
C ILE A 46 -0.44 -9.82 11.59
N ILE A 47 0.40 -9.51 12.58
CA ILE A 47 -0.05 -9.15 13.93
C ILE A 47 -0.94 -7.89 13.89
N LEU A 48 -0.50 -6.83 13.21
CA LEU A 48 -1.29 -5.60 13.08
C LEU A 48 -2.58 -5.83 12.28
N ALA A 49 -2.54 -6.65 11.24
CA ALA A 49 -3.74 -7.00 10.47
C ALA A 49 -4.74 -7.79 11.32
N LEU A 50 -4.26 -8.71 12.18
CA LEU A 50 -5.09 -9.44 13.12
C LEU A 50 -5.70 -8.51 14.19
N VAL A 51 -4.89 -7.61 14.76
CA VAL A 51 -5.39 -6.59 15.72
C VAL A 51 -6.45 -5.72 15.04
N THR A 52 -6.23 -5.29 13.81
CA THR A 52 -7.21 -4.50 13.05
C THR A 52 -8.50 -5.29 12.83
N LEU A 53 -8.41 -6.57 12.50
CA LEU A 53 -9.56 -7.45 12.33
C LEU A 53 -10.35 -7.60 13.64
N VAL A 54 -9.66 -7.84 14.76
CA VAL A 54 -10.27 -7.95 16.10
C VAL A 54 -10.96 -6.64 16.49
N VAL A 55 -10.32 -5.49 16.26
CA VAL A 55 -10.91 -4.16 16.51
C VAL A 55 -12.17 -3.95 15.67
N VAL A 56 -12.17 -4.33 14.39
CA VAL A 56 -13.36 -4.22 13.53
C VAL A 56 -14.53 -5.08 14.03
N ILE A 57 -14.24 -6.27 14.55
CA ILE A 57 -15.28 -7.21 15.01
C ILE A 57 -15.84 -6.81 16.40
N ILE A 58 -14.96 -6.44 17.32
CA ILE A 58 -15.35 -6.25 18.74
C ILE A 58 -15.78 -4.82 19.04
N VAL A 59 -15.13 -3.82 18.40
CA VAL A 59 -15.36 -2.42 18.72
C VAL A 59 -16.52 -1.87 17.88
N PRO A 60 -17.52 -1.23 18.53
CA PRO A 60 -18.62 -0.59 17.79
C PRO A 60 -18.12 0.41 16.75
N ARG A 61 -18.86 0.53 15.64
CA ARG A 61 -18.56 1.37 14.46
C ARG A 61 -18.20 2.85 14.74
N SER A 62 -18.10 3.27 15.99
CA SER A 62 -17.88 4.66 16.43
C SER A 62 -16.41 5.10 16.51
N MET A 63 -15.42 4.27 16.13
CA MET A 63 -13.99 4.61 16.30
C MET A 63 -13.17 4.62 15.00
N PRO A 64 -13.56 5.43 13.99
CA PRO A 64 -12.85 5.47 12.70
C PRO A 64 -11.39 5.92 12.84
N ARG A 65 -11.06 6.75 13.82
CA ARG A 65 -9.68 7.23 14.06
C ARG A 65 -8.73 6.10 14.43
N ARG A 66 -9.14 5.14 15.27
CA ARG A 66 -8.30 3.99 15.66
C ARG A 66 -8.01 3.08 14.45
N LEU A 67 -9.02 2.79 13.65
CA LEU A 67 -8.85 2.03 12.41
C LEU A 67 -7.92 2.74 11.44
N LEU A 68 -8.06 4.06 11.29
CA LEU A 68 -7.17 4.86 10.45
C LEU A 68 -5.71 4.77 10.93
N MET A 69 -5.46 4.93 12.25
CA MET A 69 -4.12 4.80 12.82
C MET A 69 -3.51 3.41 12.59
N LEU A 70 -4.28 2.34 12.79
CA LEU A 70 -3.83 0.98 12.53
C LEU A 70 -3.51 0.75 11.04
N THR A 71 -4.31 1.30 10.15
CA THR A 71 -4.07 1.21 8.70
C THR A 71 -2.81 1.98 8.29
N ILE A 72 -2.60 3.20 8.82
CA ILE A 72 -1.39 3.98 8.57
C ILE A 72 -0.15 3.23 9.10
N ALA A 73 -0.23 2.64 10.30
CA ALA A 73 0.86 1.84 10.84
C ALA A 73 1.22 0.64 9.95
N GLN A 74 0.23 -0.04 9.36
CA GLN A 74 0.46 -1.11 8.39
C GLN A 74 1.20 -0.60 7.13
N PHE A 75 0.86 0.57 6.59
CA PHE A 75 1.58 1.15 5.45
C PHE A 75 3.01 1.58 5.79
N ILE A 76 3.23 2.11 7.00
CA ILE A 76 4.58 2.46 7.47
C ILE A 76 5.43 1.20 7.59
N LEU A 77 4.90 0.12 8.17
CA LEU A 77 5.60 -1.17 8.22
C LEU A 77 5.91 -1.71 6.83
N LEU A 78 4.96 -1.65 5.92
CA LEU A 78 5.14 -2.14 4.55
C LEU A 78 6.24 -1.38 3.80
N ALA A 79 6.48 -0.12 4.14
CA ALA A 79 7.58 0.67 3.59
C ALA A 79 8.97 0.20 4.07
N GLY A 80 9.04 -0.62 5.11
CA GLY A 80 10.29 -1.22 5.63
C GLY A 80 10.81 -2.40 4.81
N VAL A 81 10.17 -2.79 3.72
CA VAL A 81 10.56 -3.93 2.86
C VAL A 81 10.66 -3.54 1.39
N GLY A 82 11.35 -4.40 0.63
CA GLY A 82 11.49 -4.25 -0.83
C GLY A 82 12.52 -3.20 -1.22
N HIS A 83 12.28 -2.51 -2.33
CA HIS A 83 13.23 -1.54 -2.91
C HIS A 83 13.49 -0.32 -2.02
N ALA A 84 12.65 -0.06 -1.02
CA ALA A 84 12.85 1.02 -0.06
C ALA A 84 14.04 0.77 0.90
N THR A 85 14.62 -0.42 0.90
CA THR A 85 15.78 -0.80 1.72
C THR A 85 17.09 -0.89 0.94
N LEU A 86 17.13 -0.36 -0.30
CA LEU A 86 18.33 -0.40 -1.16
C LEU A 86 19.47 0.48 -0.61
N HIS A 87 19.17 1.54 0.09
CA HIS A 87 20.15 2.46 0.63
C HIS A 87 20.19 2.36 2.16
N SER A 88 21.37 2.59 2.74
CA SER A 88 21.59 2.67 4.18
C SER A 88 21.74 4.11 4.66
N GLY A 89 21.69 4.32 5.97
CA GLY A 89 21.85 5.64 6.57
C GLY A 89 20.71 6.60 6.28
N ILE A 90 21.02 7.89 6.18
CA ILE A 90 20.02 8.97 6.00
C ILE A 90 19.27 8.82 4.68
N THR A 91 19.96 8.47 3.59
CA THR A 91 19.33 8.26 2.27
C THR A 91 18.30 7.13 2.31
N GLY A 92 18.62 6.02 2.99
CA GLY A 92 17.67 4.91 3.18
C GLY A 92 16.45 5.34 3.99
N ALA A 93 16.64 6.11 5.06
CA ALA A 93 15.53 6.64 5.86
C ALA A 93 14.61 7.55 5.04
N ILE A 94 15.17 8.46 4.24
CA ILE A 94 14.39 9.34 3.34
C ILE A 94 13.63 8.49 2.31
N GLN A 95 14.25 7.48 1.74
CA GLN A 95 13.61 6.56 0.79
C GLN A 95 12.43 5.80 1.42
N GLN A 96 12.59 5.31 2.64
CA GLN A 96 11.52 4.61 3.38
C GLN A 96 10.35 5.55 3.69
N VAL A 97 10.63 6.77 4.16
CA VAL A 97 9.60 7.79 4.42
C VAL A 97 8.87 8.15 3.13
N ASN A 98 9.60 8.39 2.03
CA ASN A 98 8.98 8.67 0.72
C ASN A 98 8.10 7.51 0.26
N HIS A 99 8.55 6.26 0.44
CA HIS A 99 7.77 5.09 0.07
C HIS A 99 6.52 4.94 0.95
N ALA A 100 6.61 5.17 2.26
CA ALA A 100 5.46 5.18 3.16
C ALA A 100 4.41 6.22 2.74
N LEU A 101 4.86 7.45 2.44
CA LEU A 101 3.99 8.52 1.94
C LEU A 101 3.32 8.14 0.62
N HIS A 102 4.08 7.52 -0.30
CA HIS A 102 3.55 7.02 -1.57
C HIS A 102 2.41 6.01 -1.36
N LEU A 103 2.61 5.03 -0.49
CA LEU A 103 1.60 4.02 -0.16
C LEU A 103 0.36 4.63 0.49
N ILE A 104 0.54 5.55 1.43
CA ILE A 104 -0.57 6.22 2.12
C ILE A 104 -1.38 7.08 1.14
N CYS A 105 -0.72 7.89 0.31
CA CYS A 105 -1.39 8.71 -0.69
C CYS A 105 -2.13 7.86 -1.73
N ALA A 106 -1.50 6.79 -2.23
CA ALA A 106 -2.11 5.87 -3.18
C ALA A 106 -3.33 5.16 -2.59
N ALA A 107 -3.23 4.68 -1.35
CA ALA A 107 -4.33 4.02 -0.66
C ALA A 107 -5.50 4.98 -0.36
N ALA A 108 -5.20 6.22 0.05
CA ALA A 108 -6.23 7.23 0.31
C ALA A 108 -6.96 7.63 -0.98
N TRP A 109 -6.21 7.81 -2.08
CA TRP A 109 -6.80 8.14 -3.38
C TRP A 109 -7.63 6.98 -3.94
N PHE A 110 -7.01 5.82 -4.13
CA PHE A 110 -7.66 4.64 -4.72
C PHE A 110 -8.81 4.11 -3.84
N GLY A 111 -8.57 4.02 -2.52
CA GLY A 111 -9.58 3.58 -1.56
C GLY A 111 -10.78 4.53 -1.45
N GLY A 112 -10.56 5.82 -1.71
CA GLY A 112 -11.63 6.82 -1.74
C GLY A 112 -12.53 6.76 -2.99
N LEU A 113 -12.07 6.15 -4.10
CA LEU A 113 -12.87 6.02 -5.32
C LEU A 113 -14.13 5.14 -5.11
N LEU A 114 -14.03 4.05 -4.33
CA LEU A 114 -15.16 3.17 -4.06
C LEU A 114 -16.33 3.89 -3.34
N PRO A 115 -16.10 4.62 -2.22
CA PRO A 115 -17.12 5.47 -1.62
C PRO A 115 -17.72 6.50 -2.58
N VAL A 116 -16.90 7.12 -3.45
CA VAL A 116 -17.39 8.09 -4.45
C VAL A 116 -18.32 7.43 -5.44
N LEU A 117 -17.97 6.29 -6.01
CA LEU A 117 -18.84 5.52 -6.92
C LEU A 117 -20.17 5.15 -6.25
N TYR A 118 -20.13 4.79 -4.97
CA TYR A 118 -21.34 4.52 -4.21
C TYR A 118 -22.18 5.79 -4.01
N CYS A 119 -21.56 6.92 -3.66
CA CYS A 119 -22.23 8.21 -3.53
C CYS A 119 -22.87 8.69 -4.84
N MET A 120 -22.22 8.44 -5.99
CA MET A 120 -22.80 8.76 -7.31
C MET A 120 -24.13 8.05 -7.54
N ARG A 121 -24.24 6.77 -7.14
CA ARG A 121 -25.51 6.03 -7.21
C ARG A 121 -26.57 6.61 -6.28
N MET A 122 -26.19 7.12 -5.12
CA MET A 122 -27.09 7.74 -4.14
C MET A 122 -27.48 9.16 -4.48
N ALA A 123 -26.80 9.83 -5.40
CA ALA A 123 -27.03 11.22 -5.78
C ALA A 123 -28.41 11.46 -6.46
N HIS A 124 -29.10 10.41 -6.86
CA HIS A 124 -30.44 10.47 -7.46
C HIS A 124 -31.59 10.20 -6.46
N GLY A 125 -31.29 9.94 -5.17
CA GLY A 125 -32.27 9.57 -4.16
C GLY A 125 -32.38 10.56 -3.01
N ARG A 126 -33.06 10.14 -1.93
CA ARG A 126 -33.27 10.92 -0.69
C ARG A 126 -31.97 11.33 0.01
N TRP A 127 -30.83 10.70 -0.33
CA TRP A 127 -29.51 10.97 0.23
C TRP A 127 -28.65 11.87 -0.66
N ARG A 128 -29.27 12.56 -1.64
CA ARG A 128 -28.58 13.37 -2.64
C ARG A 128 -27.64 14.40 -2.03
N GLU A 129 -28.11 15.15 -1.04
CA GLU A 129 -27.33 16.22 -0.43
C GLU A 129 -26.06 15.69 0.26
N GLN A 130 -26.20 14.64 1.09
CA GLN A 130 -25.07 14.00 1.77
C GLN A 130 -24.10 13.37 0.77
N ALA A 131 -24.59 12.76 -0.29
CA ALA A 131 -23.78 12.19 -1.35
C ALA A 131 -22.96 13.27 -2.07
N ILE A 132 -23.57 14.41 -2.43
CA ILE A 132 -22.88 15.53 -3.08
C ILE A 132 -21.79 16.11 -2.15
N ILE A 133 -22.12 16.38 -0.88
CA ILE A 133 -21.14 16.89 0.09
C ILE A 133 -19.95 15.93 0.22
N THR A 134 -20.19 14.63 0.27
CA THR A 134 -19.12 13.60 0.37
C THR A 134 -18.25 13.60 -0.87
N MET A 135 -18.84 13.63 -2.06
CA MET A 135 -18.11 13.71 -3.33
C MET A 135 -17.27 14.99 -3.43
N MET A 136 -17.81 16.14 -3.04
CA MET A 136 -17.07 17.40 -3.04
C MET A 136 -15.85 17.36 -2.08
N ARG A 137 -16.03 16.79 -0.90
CA ARG A 137 -14.91 16.60 0.05
C ARG A 137 -13.84 15.68 -0.53
N PHE A 138 -14.25 14.57 -1.13
CA PHE A 138 -13.30 13.66 -1.77
C PHE A 138 -12.57 14.35 -2.93
N SER A 139 -13.27 15.05 -3.80
CA SER A 139 -12.65 15.80 -4.91
C SER A 139 -11.58 16.77 -4.40
N ARG A 140 -11.88 17.53 -3.34
CA ARG A 140 -10.94 18.49 -2.76
C ARG A 140 -9.65 17.84 -2.24
N TYR A 141 -9.74 16.72 -1.50
CA TYR A 141 -8.59 16.03 -0.95
C TYR A 141 -7.96 15.05 -1.94
N GLY A 142 -8.76 14.51 -2.87
CA GLY A 142 -8.29 13.58 -3.89
C GLY A 142 -7.16 14.15 -4.74
N HIS A 143 -7.24 15.42 -5.14
CA HIS A 143 -6.17 16.10 -5.88
C HIS A 143 -4.85 16.14 -5.10
N LEU A 144 -4.90 16.39 -3.78
CA LEU A 144 -3.70 16.39 -2.94
C LEU A 144 -3.06 15.01 -2.88
N PHE A 145 -3.87 13.95 -2.76
CA PHE A 145 -3.36 12.58 -2.78
C PHE A 145 -2.78 12.18 -4.13
N VAL A 146 -3.39 12.60 -5.24
CA VAL A 146 -2.85 12.38 -6.59
C VAL A 146 -1.49 13.06 -6.76
N ILE A 147 -1.39 14.33 -6.38
CA ILE A 147 -0.12 15.08 -6.41
C ILE A 147 0.92 14.36 -5.54
N GLY A 148 0.53 13.92 -4.33
CA GLY A 148 1.39 13.14 -3.44
C GLY A 148 1.88 11.85 -4.09
N VAL A 149 1.00 11.08 -4.75
CA VAL A 149 1.36 9.85 -5.48
C VAL A 149 2.35 10.13 -6.60
N LEU A 150 2.12 11.19 -7.40
CA LEU A 150 2.98 11.54 -8.52
C LEU A 150 4.37 11.98 -8.02
N LEU A 151 4.45 12.91 -7.08
CA LEU A 151 5.72 13.41 -6.55
C LEU A 151 6.53 12.29 -5.89
N THR A 152 5.91 11.54 -4.98
CA THR A 152 6.58 10.42 -4.30
C THR A 152 6.92 9.28 -5.25
N GLY A 153 6.11 9.06 -6.30
CA GLY A 153 6.38 8.09 -7.34
C GLY A 153 7.61 8.46 -8.18
N ILE A 154 7.75 9.73 -8.58
CA ILE A 154 8.95 10.24 -9.28
C ILE A 154 10.18 10.07 -8.39
N MET A 155 10.10 10.46 -7.11
CA MET A 155 11.19 10.28 -6.17
C MET A 155 11.58 8.81 -5.99
N ASN A 156 10.62 7.87 -5.91
CA ASN A 156 10.90 6.44 -5.87
C ASN A 156 11.68 5.96 -7.12
N VAL A 157 11.31 6.44 -8.31
CA VAL A 157 12.04 6.10 -9.54
C VAL A 157 13.47 6.61 -9.49
N LEU A 158 13.67 7.86 -9.05
CA LEU A 158 15.00 8.46 -8.90
C LEU A 158 15.87 7.71 -7.91
N PHE A 159 15.32 7.24 -6.77
CA PHE A 159 16.05 6.44 -5.80
C PHE A 159 16.42 5.04 -6.31
N ILE A 160 15.58 4.41 -7.15
CA ILE A 160 15.78 3.03 -7.62
C ILE A 160 16.66 2.98 -8.87
N VAL A 161 16.43 3.87 -9.83
CA VAL A 161 17.02 3.81 -11.18
C VAL A 161 17.96 4.99 -11.45
N GLY A 162 17.84 6.09 -10.68
CA GLY A 162 18.52 7.32 -10.96
C GLY A 162 17.90 8.08 -12.13
N PHE A 163 18.71 8.93 -12.79
CA PHE A 163 18.25 9.77 -13.90
C PHE A 163 18.20 9.05 -15.26
N SER A 164 18.80 7.86 -15.37
CA SER A 164 18.87 7.09 -16.62
C SER A 164 17.94 5.89 -16.56
N VAL A 165 16.67 6.10 -16.93
CA VAL A 165 15.69 4.99 -16.94
C VAL A 165 15.96 4.09 -18.15
N PRO A 166 16.18 2.76 -17.94
CA PRO A 166 16.42 1.81 -19.01
C PRO A 166 15.10 1.44 -19.71
N TRP A 167 14.64 2.27 -20.65
CA TRP A 167 13.36 2.10 -21.34
C TRP A 167 13.23 0.78 -22.11
N HIS A 168 14.36 0.19 -22.51
CA HIS A 168 14.41 -1.09 -23.25
C HIS A 168 14.14 -2.31 -22.35
N MET A 169 14.34 -2.18 -21.04
CA MET A 169 14.16 -3.28 -20.10
C MET A 169 12.68 -3.41 -19.67
N ALA A 170 12.33 -4.58 -19.15
CA ALA A 170 10.98 -4.86 -18.63
C ALA A 170 10.53 -3.85 -17.56
N TYR A 171 11.46 -3.39 -16.72
CA TYR A 171 11.20 -2.37 -15.70
C TYR A 171 10.72 -1.05 -16.31
N GLY A 172 11.40 -0.52 -17.33
CA GLY A 172 11.01 0.73 -17.99
C GLY A 172 9.64 0.63 -18.65
N ARG A 173 9.34 -0.50 -19.31
CA ARG A 173 8.01 -0.74 -19.90
C ARG A 173 6.89 -0.80 -18.87
N LEU A 174 7.13 -1.47 -17.73
CA LEU A 174 6.16 -1.52 -16.63
C LEU A 174 5.97 -0.14 -15.98
N LEU A 175 7.02 0.66 -15.89
CA LEU A 175 6.95 2.04 -15.39
C LEU A 175 6.10 2.92 -16.30
N LEU A 176 6.27 2.82 -17.63
CA LEU A 176 5.43 3.50 -18.61
C LEU A 176 3.96 3.07 -18.51
N LEU A 177 3.71 1.77 -18.41
CA LEU A 177 2.36 1.24 -18.24
C LEU A 177 1.72 1.79 -16.96
N LYS A 178 2.45 1.78 -15.84
CA LYS A 178 1.98 2.34 -14.56
C LYS A 178 1.68 3.83 -14.69
N GLY A 179 2.56 4.60 -15.32
CA GLY A 179 2.34 6.02 -15.57
C GLY A 179 1.10 6.28 -16.44
N ALA A 180 0.93 5.53 -17.53
CA ALA A 180 -0.22 5.62 -18.40
C ALA A 180 -1.54 5.29 -17.67
N LEU A 181 -1.55 4.25 -16.84
CA LEU A 181 -2.72 3.90 -16.03
C LEU A 181 -3.08 5.00 -15.03
N VAL A 182 -2.08 5.59 -14.35
CA VAL A 182 -2.32 6.71 -13.42
C VAL A 182 -2.87 7.92 -14.17
N MET A 183 -2.30 8.28 -15.33
CA MET A 183 -2.80 9.38 -16.16
C MET A 183 -4.23 9.13 -16.64
N LEU A 184 -4.54 7.90 -17.07
CA LEU A 184 -5.91 7.52 -17.43
C LEU A 184 -6.88 7.68 -16.27
N MET A 185 -6.50 7.23 -15.06
CA MET A 185 -7.34 7.36 -13.86
C MET A 185 -7.55 8.81 -13.41
N VAL A 186 -6.60 9.69 -13.69
CA VAL A 186 -6.71 11.13 -13.37
C VAL A 186 -7.57 11.88 -14.41
N ALA A 187 -7.59 11.39 -15.66
CA ALA A 187 -8.36 12.00 -16.76
C ALA A 187 -9.86 11.67 -16.75
N ILE A 188 -10.27 10.64 -16.00
CA ILE A 188 -11.67 10.22 -15.83
C ILE A 188 -12.32 10.94 -14.65
#